data_58de4bffb48209ad2a7ebc4b2a5bcef6
#
_entry.id   58de4bffb48209ad2a7ebc4b2a5bcef6
#
_cell.length_a   1.000
_cell.length_b   1.000
_cell.length_c   1.000
_cell.angle_alpha   90.00
_cell.angle_beta   90.00
_cell.angle_gamma   90.00
#
_symmetry.space_group_name_H-M   'P 1'
#
loop_
_entity.id
_entity.type
_entity.pdbx_description
1 polymer ?
#
loop_
_entity_poly.entity_id
_entity_poly.type
_entity_poly.pdbx_seq_one_letter_code
_entity_poly.pdbx_strand_id
1 'polypeptide(L)'
;MRSSSTPSTDSPRPGGPSNRADAPLDPPSRFLPGPRPRRIAHRGLALDGAENTMRAFQDAVDAGADMLETDTRATAEGLALAFHDEDLLRVAGDARRIDSLDDKQARAVRLAGNEPLALLEDVLGTFSDLPVNIDVKAPSAIEPAVRAIARTRSAGRICLAGFDDTVTARAVEKVREATGITPVRSPSRRAIALFLGLVASGAPAAAVRRLLAPYGALQVPVSHRQVPVVTPRTVAAAHRAGCEVHVWTIDEIPAMKDLLVMGVDGIITNRVDRLGDLLDATGSPHRAATGSS
;
A
#
# COMPACT_ATOMS: atom_id res chain seq x y z
N MET A 1 -21.90 -68.37 43.46
CA MET A 1 -21.30 -67.15 43.96
C MET A 1 -20.66 -66.44 42.78
N ARG A 2 -21.31 -65.45 42.21
CA ARG A 2 -20.79 -64.60 41.10
C ARG A 2 -20.94 -63.12 41.52
N SER A 3 -19.81 -62.53 41.75
CA SER A 3 -19.70 -61.08 42.06
C SER A 3 -19.83 -60.27 40.78
N SER A 4 -20.82 -59.42 40.72
CA SER A 4 -21.05 -58.43 39.66
C SER A 4 -20.32 -57.14 40.02
N SER A 5 -19.36 -56.76 39.20
CA SER A 5 -18.70 -55.43 39.20
C SER A 5 -19.36 -54.52 38.20
N THR A 6 -19.95 -53.44 38.66
CA THR A 6 -20.48 -52.32 37.85
C THR A 6 -19.37 -51.44 37.35
N PRO A 7 -19.37 -50.98 36.10
CA PRO A 7 -18.44 -49.95 35.61
C PRO A 7 -18.92 -48.54 35.98
N SER A 8 -18.02 -47.76 36.55
CA SER A 8 -18.16 -46.32 36.84
C SER A 8 -18.14 -45.52 35.54
N THR A 9 -19.18 -44.74 35.27
CA THR A 9 -19.23 -43.80 34.16
C THR A 9 -18.62 -42.46 34.62
N ASP A 10 -17.39 -42.21 34.17
CA ASP A 10 -16.73 -40.92 34.36
C ASP A 10 -17.12 -40.01 33.20
N SER A 11 -17.93 -38.99 33.48
CA SER A 11 -18.33 -37.97 32.49
C SER A 11 -17.28 -36.88 32.41
N PRO A 12 -16.82 -36.46 31.23
CA PRO A 12 -15.84 -35.39 31.10
C PRO A 12 -16.49 -34.03 31.46
N ARG A 13 -15.80 -33.28 32.30
CA ARG A 13 -16.18 -31.92 32.70
C ARG A 13 -16.06 -30.97 31.48
N PRO A 14 -16.98 -30.00 31.30
CA PRO A 14 -16.87 -29.01 30.24
C PRO A 14 -15.66 -28.11 30.48
N GLY A 15 -14.78 -28.06 29.48
CA GLY A 15 -13.62 -27.17 29.46
C GLY A 15 -14.06 -25.72 29.55
N GLY A 16 -13.48 -24.99 30.48
CA GLY A 16 -13.68 -23.55 30.63
C GLY A 16 -13.20 -22.76 29.38
N PRO A 17 -13.62 -21.50 29.23
CA PRO A 17 -13.26 -20.71 28.05
C PRO A 17 -11.75 -20.54 28.00
N SER A 18 -11.15 -21.03 26.91
CA SER A 18 -9.73 -20.81 26.62
C SER A 18 -9.50 -19.32 26.40
N ASN A 19 -8.69 -18.74 27.26
CA ASN A 19 -8.24 -17.36 27.20
C ASN A 19 -7.33 -17.20 25.95
N ARG A 20 -7.91 -16.77 24.81
CA ARG A 20 -7.18 -16.49 23.55
C ARG A 20 -6.47 -15.15 23.55
N ALA A 21 -6.33 -14.50 24.72
CA ALA A 21 -5.77 -13.14 24.82
C ALA A 21 -4.24 -13.05 24.80
N ASP A 22 -3.51 -14.17 24.93
CA ASP A 22 -2.03 -14.17 25.13
C ASP A 22 -1.25 -14.96 24.06
N ALA A 23 -1.79 -15.16 22.86
CA ALA A 23 -0.94 -15.59 21.76
C ALA A 23 -0.02 -14.44 21.35
N PRO A 24 1.31 -14.63 21.26
CA PRO A 24 2.20 -13.62 20.72
C PRO A 24 1.69 -13.23 19.33
N LEU A 25 1.45 -11.94 19.12
CA LEU A 25 1.13 -11.43 17.78
C LEU A 25 2.30 -11.80 16.87
N ASP A 26 2.03 -12.50 15.79
CA ASP A 26 3.02 -12.75 14.76
C ASP A 26 3.70 -11.42 14.39
N PRO A 27 5.04 -11.40 14.22
CA PRO A 27 5.72 -10.18 13.82
C PRO A 27 5.05 -9.67 12.54
N PRO A 28 4.80 -8.35 12.44
CA PRO A 28 4.10 -7.79 11.28
C PRO A 28 4.78 -8.27 10.00
N SER A 29 3.98 -8.78 9.06
CA SER A 29 4.49 -9.14 7.75
C SER A 29 5.17 -7.89 7.16
N ARG A 30 6.48 -7.96 6.92
CA ARG A 30 7.24 -6.87 6.31
C ARG A 30 6.82 -6.62 4.87
N PHE A 31 6.05 -7.52 4.32
CA PHE A 31 5.69 -7.57 2.90
C PHE A 31 4.18 -7.59 2.74
N LEU A 32 3.70 -6.88 1.74
CA LEU A 32 2.32 -6.98 1.29
C LEU A 32 2.10 -8.34 0.61
N PRO A 33 0.88 -8.89 0.70
CA PRO A 33 0.52 -10.10 -0.05
C PRO A 33 0.57 -9.83 -1.56
N GLY A 34 0.65 -10.89 -2.36
CA GLY A 34 0.54 -10.84 -3.81
C GLY A 34 1.84 -11.13 -4.58
N PRO A 35 1.74 -11.20 -5.92
CA PRO A 35 2.84 -11.58 -6.80
C PRO A 35 3.90 -10.49 -6.94
N ARG A 36 5.04 -10.88 -7.54
CA ARG A 36 6.13 -9.97 -7.95
C ARG A 36 6.62 -10.36 -9.34
N PRO A 37 7.07 -9.39 -10.15
CA PRO A 37 6.98 -7.95 -9.93
C PRO A 37 5.54 -7.48 -9.88
N ARG A 38 5.23 -6.51 -9.00
CA ARG A 38 3.87 -5.98 -8.79
C ARG A 38 3.48 -5.01 -9.90
N ARG A 39 2.28 -5.17 -10.43
CA ARG A 39 1.62 -4.18 -11.28
C ARG A 39 0.88 -3.19 -10.37
N ILE A 40 1.47 -2.01 -10.13
CA ILE A 40 0.94 -1.04 -9.19
C ILE A 40 0.30 0.10 -9.96
N ALA A 41 -1.03 0.22 -9.90
CA ALA A 41 -1.78 1.26 -10.60
C ALA A 41 -1.71 2.58 -9.84
N HIS A 42 -0.97 3.56 -10.38
CA HIS A 42 -0.83 4.91 -9.85
C HIS A 42 -2.14 5.68 -10.01
N ARG A 43 -2.88 5.87 -8.91
CA ARG A 43 -4.19 6.53 -8.90
C ARG A 43 -5.24 5.87 -9.79
N GLY A 44 -5.10 4.55 -10.03
CA GLY A 44 -5.94 3.80 -10.96
C GLY A 44 -5.43 3.82 -12.41
N LEU A 45 -6.31 3.42 -13.37
CA LEU A 45 -6.08 3.53 -14.82
C LEU A 45 -7.02 4.57 -15.39
N ALA A 46 -6.54 5.79 -15.59
CA ALA A 46 -7.34 6.95 -16.01
C ALA A 46 -6.97 7.39 -17.43
N LEU A 47 -7.27 6.55 -18.44
CA LEU A 47 -6.91 6.84 -19.84
C LEU A 47 -7.69 8.03 -20.41
N ASP A 48 -8.99 8.07 -20.13
CA ASP A 48 -9.93 9.05 -20.69
C ASP A 48 -10.67 9.85 -19.60
N GLY A 49 -10.26 9.73 -18.35
CA GLY A 49 -11.01 10.25 -17.22
C GLY A 49 -10.14 10.80 -16.10
N ALA A 50 -10.74 10.88 -14.93
CA ALA A 50 -10.11 11.38 -13.74
C ALA A 50 -9.41 10.28 -12.95
N GLU A 51 -8.17 10.54 -12.57
CA GLU A 51 -7.41 9.73 -11.61
C GLU A 51 -8.09 9.71 -10.23
N ASN A 52 -7.75 8.72 -9.38
CA ASN A 52 -8.29 8.58 -8.03
C ASN A 52 -9.82 8.51 -7.98
N THR A 53 -10.46 7.90 -8.98
CA THR A 53 -11.91 7.64 -9.01
C THR A 53 -12.18 6.14 -8.88
N MET A 54 -13.39 5.78 -8.43
CA MET A 54 -13.81 4.38 -8.35
C MET A 54 -13.72 3.68 -9.70
N ARG A 55 -14.04 4.40 -10.78
CA ARG A 55 -13.92 3.90 -12.15
C ARG A 55 -12.46 3.64 -12.52
N ALA A 56 -11.55 4.61 -12.28
CA ALA A 56 -10.14 4.43 -12.59
C ALA A 56 -9.53 3.24 -11.83
N PHE A 57 -9.93 3.00 -10.58
CA PHE A 57 -9.51 1.84 -9.83
C PHE A 57 -10.08 0.54 -10.40
N GLN A 58 -11.35 0.52 -10.82
CA GLN A 58 -11.96 -0.65 -11.45
C GLN A 58 -11.28 -0.96 -12.79
N ASP A 59 -11.07 0.05 -13.64
CA ASP A 59 -10.38 -0.10 -14.92
C ASP A 59 -8.95 -0.64 -14.72
N ALA A 60 -8.27 -0.25 -13.63
CA ALA A 60 -6.95 -0.79 -13.28
C ALA A 60 -7.01 -2.27 -12.87
N VAL A 61 -8.02 -2.66 -12.10
CA VAL A 61 -8.23 -4.06 -11.70
C VAL A 61 -8.54 -4.92 -12.90
N ASP A 62 -9.42 -4.45 -13.78
CA ASP A 62 -9.78 -5.14 -15.03
C ASP A 62 -8.58 -5.29 -15.98
N ALA A 63 -7.64 -4.33 -15.95
CA ALA A 63 -6.35 -4.41 -16.64
C ALA A 63 -5.29 -5.24 -15.89
N GLY A 64 -5.67 -5.90 -14.80
CA GLY A 64 -4.83 -6.84 -14.06
C GLY A 64 -3.86 -6.20 -13.07
N ALA A 65 -4.18 -5.07 -12.47
CA ALA A 65 -3.39 -4.52 -11.36
C ALA A 65 -3.32 -5.50 -10.19
N ASP A 66 -2.13 -5.66 -9.62
CA ASP A 66 -1.90 -6.49 -8.41
C ASP A 66 -1.98 -5.66 -7.13
N MET A 67 -1.89 -4.35 -7.26
CA MET A 67 -1.88 -3.40 -6.16
C MET A 67 -2.40 -2.05 -6.67
N LEU A 68 -3.20 -1.39 -5.87
CA LEU A 68 -3.61 -0.01 -6.13
C LEU A 68 -2.69 0.95 -5.39
N GLU A 69 -2.45 2.10 -5.98
CA GLU A 69 -1.82 3.24 -5.32
C GLU A 69 -2.79 4.41 -5.34
N THR A 70 -2.85 5.15 -4.24
CA THR A 70 -3.70 6.33 -4.08
C THR A 70 -3.10 7.30 -3.09
N ASP A 71 -3.54 8.55 -3.20
CA ASP A 71 -3.24 9.59 -2.24
C ASP A 71 -4.44 9.81 -1.31
N THR A 72 -4.22 10.31 -0.09
CA THR A 72 -5.35 10.66 0.76
C THR A 72 -5.25 12.07 1.33
N ARG A 73 -6.37 12.76 1.24
CA ARG A 73 -6.64 14.06 1.89
C ARG A 73 -7.98 13.97 2.64
N ALA A 74 -8.25 14.98 3.46
CA ALA A 74 -9.49 15.04 4.22
C ALA A 74 -10.20 16.38 4.03
N THR A 75 -11.53 16.34 4.07
CA THR A 75 -12.40 17.51 4.16
C THR A 75 -12.27 18.20 5.53
N ALA A 76 -12.86 19.39 5.67
CA ALA A 76 -12.93 20.09 6.95
C ALA A 76 -13.61 19.27 8.05
N GLU A 77 -14.58 18.44 7.70
CA GLU A 77 -15.34 17.58 8.62
C GLU A 77 -14.68 16.20 8.82
N GLY A 78 -13.59 15.92 8.10
CA GLY A 78 -12.79 14.71 8.28
C GLY A 78 -13.26 13.52 7.44
N LEU A 79 -13.84 13.74 6.27
CA LEU A 79 -14.07 12.70 5.28
C LEU A 79 -12.76 12.41 4.53
N ALA A 80 -12.27 11.18 4.57
CA ALA A 80 -11.08 10.78 3.85
C ALA A 80 -11.40 10.55 2.37
N LEU A 81 -10.69 11.25 1.50
CA LEU A 81 -10.82 11.17 0.04
C LEU A 81 -9.60 10.51 -0.58
N ALA A 82 -9.78 9.73 -1.64
CA ALA A 82 -8.71 9.37 -2.56
C ALA A 82 -8.43 10.58 -3.45
N PHE A 83 -7.42 11.40 -3.09
CA PHE A 83 -7.17 12.67 -3.78
C PHE A 83 -5.74 13.19 -3.54
N HIS A 84 -5.09 13.68 -4.62
CA HIS A 84 -3.70 14.10 -4.57
C HIS A 84 -3.51 15.57 -4.18
N ASP A 85 -4.14 16.49 -4.93
CA ASP A 85 -3.86 17.91 -4.87
C ASP A 85 -4.44 18.57 -3.60
N GLU A 86 -3.98 19.76 -3.27
CA GLU A 86 -4.54 20.54 -2.16
C GLU A 86 -5.91 21.14 -2.50
N ASP A 87 -6.16 21.34 -3.78
CA ASP A 87 -7.37 21.94 -4.30
C ASP A 87 -7.89 21.17 -5.52
N LEU A 88 -9.05 21.57 -6.02
CA LEU A 88 -9.72 20.95 -7.14
C LEU A 88 -9.34 21.57 -8.50
N LEU A 89 -8.40 22.52 -8.55
CA LEU A 89 -8.16 23.34 -9.75
C LEU A 89 -7.74 22.51 -10.96
N ARG A 90 -6.77 21.62 -10.79
CA ARG A 90 -6.21 20.81 -11.89
C ARG A 90 -7.24 19.82 -12.47
N VAL A 91 -8.05 19.22 -11.62
CA VAL A 91 -8.91 18.07 -12.02
C VAL A 91 -10.38 18.44 -12.23
N ALA A 92 -10.83 19.60 -11.70
CA ALA A 92 -12.22 20.06 -11.80
C ALA A 92 -12.36 21.54 -12.19
N GLY A 93 -11.26 22.29 -12.38
CA GLY A 93 -11.31 23.72 -12.67
C GLY A 93 -11.84 24.60 -11.54
N ASP A 94 -11.87 24.07 -10.30
CA ASP A 94 -12.41 24.70 -9.11
C ASP A 94 -11.28 25.02 -8.12
N ALA A 95 -11.11 26.27 -7.75
CA ALA A 95 -10.02 26.71 -6.87
C ALA A 95 -10.25 26.39 -5.38
N ARG A 96 -11.38 25.75 -5.01
CA ARG A 96 -11.63 25.38 -3.62
C ARG A 96 -10.64 24.32 -3.15
N ARG A 97 -10.15 24.51 -1.93
CA ARG A 97 -9.27 23.56 -1.26
C ARG A 97 -10.09 22.42 -0.68
N ILE A 98 -9.53 21.22 -0.73
CA ILE A 98 -10.15 20.00 -0.14
C ILE A 98 -10.41 20.17 1.35
N ASP A 99 -9.45 20.73 2.09
CA ASP A 99 -9.55 20.92 3.54
C ASP A 99 -10.52 22.05 3.97
N SER A 100 -11.10 22.78 3.00
CA SER A 100 -12.14 23.78 3.23
C SER A 100 -13.56 23.31 2.89
N LEU A 101 -13.70 22.15 2.24
CA LEU A 101 -15.00 21.60 1.89
C LEU A 101 -15.64 20.92 3.09
N ASP A 102 -16.95 21.13 3.26
CA ASP A 102 -17.77 20.20 4.06
C ASP A 102 -18.02 18.88 3.28
N ASP A 103 -18.52 17.87 3.99
CA ASP A 103 -18.72 16.54 3.38
C ASP A 103 -19.77 16.56 2.25
N LYS A 104 -20.80 17.42 2.36
CA LYS A 104 -21.84 17.58 1.33
C LYS A 104 -21.26 18.22 0.07
N GLN A 105 -20.44 19.25 0.23
CA GLN A 105 -19.74 19.91 -0.87
C GLN A 105 -18.80 18.94 -1.57
N ALA A 106 -18.01 18.17 -0.82
CA ALA A 106 -17.11 17.17 -1.39
C ALA A 106 -17.87 16.11 -2.20
N ARG A 107 -18.97 15.59 -1.70
CA ARG A 107 -19.82 14.62 -2.40
C ARG A 107 -20.50 15.20 -3.65
N ALA A 108 -20.68 16.52 -3.72
CA ALA A 108 -21.25 17.20 -4.89
C ALA A 108 -20.24 17.50 -6.00
N VAL A 109 -18.92 17.41 -5.72
CA VAL A 109 -17.87 17.60 -6.73
C VAL A 109 -17.99 16.54 -7.83
N ARG A 110 -17.78 16.99 -9.07
CA ARG A 110 -17.67 16.08 -10.24
C ARG A 110 -16.36 16.37 -10.96
N LEU A 111 -15.65 15.29 -11.23
CA LEU A 111 -14.41 15.28 -12.00
C LEU A 111 -14.72 15.02 -13.49
N ALA A 112 -13.68 14.93 -14.32
CA ALA A 112 -13.82 14.54 -15.72
C ALA A 112 -14.64 13.25 -15.87
N GLY A 113 -15.46 13.14 -16.90
CA GLY A 113 -16.36 12.00 -17.07
C GLY A 113 -17.57 11.98 -16.11
N ASN A 114 -17.84 13.09 -15.39
CA ASN A 114 -18.88 13.19 -14.35
C ASN A 114 -18.66 12.28 -13.14
N GLU A 115 -17.41 11.86 -12.90
CA GLU A 115 -17.05 10.98 -11.80
C GLU A 115 -17.08 11.73 -10.44
N PRO A 116 -17.64 11.15 -9.38
CA PRO A 116 -17.56 11.71 -8.04
C PRO A 116 -16.15 11.57 -7.46
N LEU A 117 -15.81 12.37 -6.45
CA LEU A 117 -14.65 12.10 -5.61
C LEU A 117 -14.81 10.75 -4.92
N ALA A 118 -13.80 9.88 -5.03
CA ALA A 118 -13.83 8.60 -4.35
C ALA A 118 -13.51 8.76 -2.85
N LEU A 119 -14.28 8.10 -2.00
CA LEU A 119 -13.97 8.01 -0.57
C LEU A 119 -12.90 6.93 -0.38
N LEU A 120 -11.92 7.19 0.48
CA LEU A 120 -10.92 6.18 0.81
C LEU A 120 -11.56 4.89 1.37
N GLU A 121 -12.62 5.03 2.16
CA GLU A 121 -13.37 3.90 2.71
C GLU A 121 -14.01 3.05 1.60
N ASP A 122 -14.57 3.68 0.56
CA ASP A 122 -15.19 2.98 -0.58
C ASP A 122 -14.12 2.24 -1.40
N VAL A 123 -12.98 2.86 -1.66
CA VAL A 123 -11.85 2.21 -2.35
C VAL A 123 -11.39 0.96 -1.57
N LEU A 124 -11.14 1.11 -0.27
CA LEU A 124 -10.69 0.01 0.56
C LEU A 124 -11.74 -1.09 0.74
N GLY A 125 -13.01 -0.74 0.78
CA GLY A 125 -14.11 -1.70 0.92
C GLY A 125 -14.40 -2.46 -0.36
N THR A 126 -14.40 -1.78 -1.51
CA THR A 126 -14.69 -2.38 -2.82
C THR A 126 -13.57 -3.31 -3.28
N PHE A 127 -12.32 -2.88 -3.16
CA PHE A 127 -11.16 -3.66 -3.60
C PHE A 127 -10.52 -4.40 -2.43
N SER A 128 -11.31 -5.18 -1.70
CA SER A 128 -10.93 -5.83 -0.43
C SER A 128 -9.79 -6.84 -0.54
N ASP A 129 -9.58 -7.43 -1.72
CA ASP A 129 -8.60 -8.48 -1.94
C ASP A 129 -7.24 -7.94 -2.42
N LEU A 130 -7.16 -6.66 -2.76
CA LEU A 130 -5.94 -6.04 -3.26
C LEU A 130 -5.17 -5.29 -2.17
N PRO A 131 -3.84 -5.37 -2.16
CA PRO A 131 -3.00 -4.43 -1.44
C PRO A 131 -3.21 -3.00 -1.95
N VAL A 132 -3.14 -2.03 -1.04
CA VAL A 132 -3.26 -0.62 -1.40
C VAL A 132 -2.10 0.18 -0.79
N ASN A 133 -1.41 0.94 -1.63
CA ASN A 133 -0.47 1.96 -1.19
C ASN A 133 -1.21 3.27 -0.99
N ILE A 134 -1.06 3.88 0.18
CA ILE A 134 -1.73 5.14 0.53
C ILE A 134 -0.68 6.18 0.89
N ASP A 135 -0.55 7.22 0.06
CA ASP A 135 0.26 8.40 0.37
C ASP A 135 -0.56 9.38 1.21
N VAL A 136 -0.19 9.54 2.48
CA VAL A 136 -0.87 10.47 3.41
C VAL A 136 -0.33 11.87 3.20
N LYS A 137 -1.09 12.74 2.51
CA LYS A 137 -0.63 14.05 2.03
C LYS A 137 -0.54 15.14 3.11
N ALA A 138 -1.27 15.00 4.20
CA ALA A 138 -1.32 16.04 5.23
C ALA A 138 -1.60 15.43 6.62
N PRO A 139 -1.17 16.11 7.71
CA PRO A 139 -1.49 15.68 9.07
C PRO A 139 -3.00 15.57 9.34
N SER A 140 -3.83 16.43 8.73
CA SER A 140 -5.29 16.40 8.84
C SER A 140 -5.93 15.14 8.25
N ALA A 141 -5.25 14.46 7.31
CA ALA A 141 -5.74 13.23 6.70
C ALA A 141 -5.46 11.97 7.54
N ILE A 142 -4.61 12.04 8.59
CA ILE A 142 -4.21 10.86 9.38
C ILE A 142 -5.43 10.20 10.02
N GLU A 143 -6.15 10.89 10.89
CA GLU A 143 -7.28 10.32 11.63
C GLU A 143 -8.43 9.85 10.70
N PRO A 144 -8.80 10.62 9.64
CA PRO A 144 -9.75 10.14 8.63
C PRO A 144 -9.31 8.85 7.93
N ALA A 145 -8.05 8.76 7.51
CA ALA A 145 -7.52 7.56 6.87
C ALA A 145 -7.50 6.36 7.83
N VAL A 146 -7.08 6.57 9.08
CA VAL A 146 -7.10 5.52 10.13
C VAL A 146 -8.51 4.97 10.34
N ARG A 147 -9.53 5.84 10.38
CA ARG A 147 -10.93 5.40 10.49
C ARG A 147 -11.37 4.55 9.30
N ALA A 148 -11.03 4.97 8.07
CA ALA A 148 -11.34 4.22 6.86
C ALA A 148 -10.66 2.84 6.88
N ILE A 149 -9.37 2.78 7.21
CA ILE A 149 -8.59 1.53 7.32
C ILE A 149 -9.17 0.58 8.39
N ALA A 150 -9.53 1.12 9.56
CA ALA A 150 -10.09 0.31 10.64
C ALA A 150 -11.49 -0.25 10.29
N ARG A 151 -12.38 0.58 9.73
CA ARG A 151 -13.74 0.16 9.33
C ARG A 151 -13.73 -0.91 8.25
N THR A 152 -12.83 -0.82 7.29
CA THR A 152 -12.68 -1.78 6.20
C THR A 152 -11.79 -2.98 6.54
N ARG A 153 -11.21 -3.00 7.76
CA ARG A 153 -10.28 -4.05 8.22
C ARG A 153 -9.10 -4.26 7.26
N SER A 154 -8.64 -3.21 6.61
CA SER A 154 -7.64 -3.30 5.54
C SER A 154 -6.18 -3.20 6.00
N ALA A 155 -5.92 -2.99 7.31
CA ALA A 155 -4.58 -2.71 7.86
C ALA A 155 -3.50 -3.73 7.45
N GLY A 156 -3.84 -5.01 7.31
CA GLY A 156 -2.89 -6.07 6.93
C GLY A 156 -2.46 -6.06 5.46
N ARG A 157 -3.11 -5.26 4.61
CA ARG A 157 -2.82 -5.13 3.18
C ARG A 157 -2.50 -3.71 2.73
N ILE A 158 -2.22 -2.81 3.70
CA ILE A 158 -1.91 -1.40 3.44
C ILE A 158 -0.41 -1.17 3.51
N CYS A 159 0.12 -0.41 2.55
CA CYS A 159 1.40 0.26 2.66
C CYS A 159 1.15 1.76 2.86
N LEU A 160 1.64 2.33 3.94
CA LEU A 160 1.60 3.77 4.17
C LEU A 160 2.87 4.43 3.65
N ALA A 161 2.70 5.41 2.80
CA ALA A 161 3.75 6.23 2.21
C ALA A 161 3.54 7.72 2.54
N GLY A 162 4.55 8.53 2.26
CA GLY A 162 4.50 9.97 2.40
C GLY A 162 5.88 10.61 2.35
N PHE A 163 5.94 11.85 1.95
CA PHE A 163 7.21 12.59 1.89
C PHE A 163 7.71 13.04 3.26
N ASP A 164 6.79 13.20 4.22
CA ASP A 164 7.08 13.57 5.60
C ASP A 164 7.10 12.31 6.48
N ASP A 165 8.27 12.02 7.02
CA ASP A 165 8.49 10.84 7.87
C ASP A 165 7.66 10.90 9.16
N THR A 166 7.41 12.10 9.68
CA THR A 166 6.63 12.30 10.91
C THR A 166 5.16 11.99 10.67
N VAL A 167 4.60 12.45 9.56
CA VAL A 167 3.20 12.17 9.16
C VAL A 167 3.01 10.68 8.96
N THR A 168 3.89 10.05 8.19
CA THR A 168 3.78 8.61 7.89
C THR A 168 3.98 7.75 9.14
N ALA A 169 4.96 8.08 10.00
CA ALA A 169 5.19 7.35 11.24
C ALA A 169 3.98 7.43 12.18
N ARG A 170 3.40 8.64 12.30
CA ARG A 170 2.21 8.86 13.12
C ARG A 170 1.00 8.10 12.56
N ALA A 171 0.83 8.08 11.24
CA ALA A 171 -0.25 7.32 10.62
C ALA A 171 -0.12 5.81 10.89
N VAL A 172 1.09 5.24 10.75
CA VAL A 172 1.37 3.83 11.09
C VAL A 172 1.04 3.52 12.54
N GLU A 173 1.48 4.36 13.47
CA GLU A 173 1.21 4.16 14.91
C GLU A 173 -0.29 4.22 15.20
N LYS A 174 -1.00 5.19 14.61
CA LYS A 174 -2.45 5.33 14.78
C LYS A 174 -3.23 4.14 14.19
N VAL A 175 -2.82 3.60 13.05
CA VAL A 175 -3.42 2.36 12.52
C VAL A 175 -3.16 1.19 13.47
N ARG A 176 -1.93 1.05 14.00
CA ARG A 176 -1.61 0.01 14.97
C ARG A 176 -2.44 0.13 16.25
N GLU A 177 -2.61 1.34 16.80
CA GLU A 177 -3.46 1.59 17.96
C GLU A 177 -4.93 1.19 17.70
N ALA A 178 -5.47 1.55 16.53
CA ALA A 178 -6.87 1.32 16.19
C ALA A 178 -7.21 -0.12 15.81
N THR A 179 -6.23 -0.89 15.26
CA THR A 179 -6.50 -2.20 14.65
C THR A 179 -5.71 -3.36 15.25
N GLY A 180 -4.69 -3.08 16.05
CA GLY A 180 -3.71 -4.08 16.53
C GLY A 180 -2.70 -4.52 15.47
N ILE A 181 -2.82 -4.04 14.21
CA ILE A 181 -1.97 -4.44 13.07
C ILE A 181 -1.06 -3.27 12.70
N THR A 182 0.25 -3.55 12.56
CA THR A 182 1.21 -2.57 12.04
C THR A 182 1.23 -2.67 10.51
N PRO A 183 0.77 -1.65 9.77
CA PRO A 183 0.79 -1.67 8.31
C PRO A 183 2.24 -1.59 7.78
N VAL A 184 2.43 -2.02 6.53
CA VAL A 184 3.70 -1.82 5.82
C VAL A 184 3.96 -0.32 5.67
N ARG A 185 5.24 0.07 5.69
CA ARG A 185 5.66 1.47 5.57
C ARG A 185 6.73 1.62 4.49
N SER A 186 6.63 2.71 3.71
CA SER A 186 7.67 3.19 2.81
C SER A 186 8.53 4.27 3.50
N PRO A 187 9.86 4.34 3.20
CA PRO A 187 10.74 5.34 3.79
C PRO A 187 10.51 6.74 3.23
N SER A 188 10.77 7.74 4.06
CA SER A 188 10.79 9.14 3.65
C SER A 188 11.99 9.47 2.75
N ARG A 189 11.95 10.65 2.12
CA ARG A 189 13.09 11.18 1.32
C ARG A 189 14.41 11.18 2.09
N ARG A 190 14.39 11.52 3.38
CA ARG A 190 15.58 11.53 4.24
C ARG A 190 16.14 10.11 4.44
N ALA A 191 15.29 9.14 4.70
CA ALA A 191 15.72 7.76 4.87
C ALA A 191 16.28 7.18 3.56
N ILE A 192 15.67 7.53 2.40
CA ILE A 192 16.19 7.16 1.08
C ILE A 192 17.57 7.78 0.85
N ALA A 193 17.76 9.06 1.14
CA ALA A 193 19.06 9.73 0.97
C ALA A 193 20.15 9.08 1.86
N LEU A 194 19.83 8.72 3.10
CA LEU A 194 20.73 7.98 3.98
C LEU A 194 21.06 6.60 3.42
N PHE A 195 20.06 5.87 2.92
CA PHE A 195 20.25 4.58 2.25
C PHE A 195 21.24 4.68 1.09
N LEU A 196 21.03 5.66 0.20
CA LEU A 196 21.92 5.89 -0.93
C LEU A 196 23.35 6.23 -0.48
N GLY A 197 23.50 7.06 0.55
CA GLY A 197 24.79 7.38 1.16
C GLY A 197 25.51 6.16 1.73
N LEU A 198 24.80 5.28 2.44
CA LEU A 198 25.36 4.04 2.97
C LEU A 198 25.80 3.09 1.83
N VAL A 199 24.97 2.96 0.78
CA VAL A 199 25.32 2.12 -0.38
C VAL A 199 26.50 2.69 -1.13
N ALA A 200 26.55 4.00 -1.37
CA ALA A 200 27.64 4.67 -2.07
C ALA A 200 29.00 4.54 -1.34
N SER A 201 28.98 4.72 -0.01
CA SER A 201 30.18 4.61 0.82
C SER A 201 30.68 3.18 1.05
N GLY A 202 29.93 2.16 0.58
CA GLY A 202 30.27 0.76 0.85
C GLY A 202 30.09 0.34 2.30
N ALA A 203 29.18 0.99 3.03
CA ALA A 203 28.90 0.68 4.42
C ALA A 203 28.52 -0.81 4.63
N PRO A 204 28.79 -1.39 5.80
CA PRO A 204 28.43 -2.76 6.11
C PRO A 204 26.93 -3.03 5.91
N ALA A 205 26.60 -4.22 5.39
CA ALA A 205 25.21 -4.61 5.17
C ALA A 205 24.32 -4.52 6.42
N ALA A 206 24.90 -4.66 7.60
CA ALA A 206 24.21 -4.49 8.88
C ALA A 206 23.70 -3.05 9.09
N ALA A 207 24.43 -2.03 8.63
CA ALA A 207 24.00 -0.63 8.71
C ALA A 207 22.79 -0.39 7.79
N VAL A 208 22.82 -0.91 6.57
CA VAL A 208 21.70 -0.84 5.62
C VAL A 208 20.46 -1.57 6.18
N ARG A 209 20.65 -2.80 6.71
CA ARG A 209 19.53 -3.53 7.36
C ARG A 209 18.94 -2.78 8.54
N ARG A 210 19.77 -2.15 9.38
CA ARG A 210 19.29 -1.37 10.52
C ARG A 210 18.47 -0.15 10.08
N LEU A 211 18.93 0.56 9.03
CA LEU A 211 18.22 1.70 8.47
C LEU A 211 16.88 1.28 7.88
N LEU A 212 16.84 0.19 7.10
CA LEU A 212 15.64 -0.27 6.39
C LEU A 212 14.73 -1.17 7.25
N ALA A 213 15.13 -1.50 8.48
CA ALA A 213 14.36 -2.37 9.37
C ALA A 213 12.88 -2.00 9.53
N PRO A 214 12.49 -0.69 9.59
CA PRO A 214 11.08 -0.29 9.75
C PRO A 214 10.26 -0.31 8.44
N TYR A 215 10.90 -0.56 7.29
CA TYR A 215 10.28 -0.37 5.98
C TYR A 215 10.13 -1.69 5.24
N GLY A 216 9.00 -1.86 4.54
CA GLY A 216 8.75 -3.03 3.70
C GLY A 216 9.09 -2.80 2.24
N ALA A 217 8.94 -1.58 1.73
CA ALA A 217 9.20 -1.23 0.34
C ALA A 217 9.84 0.16 0.20
N LEU A 218 10.92 0.25 -0.58
CA LEU A 218 11.47 1.50 -1.08
C LEU A 218 10.62 1.95 -2.27
N GLN A 219 9.91 3.06 -2.15
CA GLN A 219 9.16 3.66 -3.25
C GLN A 219 9.92 4.88 -3.76
N VAL A 220 10.57 4.74 -4.91
CA VAL A 220 11.61 5.66 -5.37
C VAL A 220 11.47 6.01 -6.86
N PRO A 221 11.87 7.23 -7.28
CA PRO A 221 12.04 7.53 -8.70
C PRO A 221 13.30 6.84 -9.24
N VAL A 222 13.38 6.66 -10.56
CA VAL A 222 14.60 6.15 -11.22
C VAL A 222 15.84 6.98 -10.86
N SER A 223 15.67 8.30 -10.84
CA SER A 223 16.73 9.26 -10.50
C SER A 223 16.16 10.47 -9.75
N HIS A 224 16.99 11.15 -8.99
CA HIS A 224 16.67 12.43 -8.36
C HIS A 224 17.77 13.45 -8.65
N ARG A 225 17.43 14.60 -9.28
CA ARG A 225 18.39 15.64 -9.67
C ARG A 225 19.62 15.05 -10.39
N GLN A 226 19.40 14.18 -11.37
CA GLN A 226 20.41 13.46 -12.16
C GLN A 226 21.23 12.41 -11.40
N VAL A 227 21.01 12.22 -10.10
CA VAL A 227 21.63 11.14 -9.33
C VAL A 227 20.79 9.87 -9.51
N PRO A 228 21.37 8.77 -10.04
CA PRO A 228 20.66 7.50 -10.14
C PRO A 228 20.29 6.97 -8.74
N VAL A 229 19.01 6.71 -8.54
CA VAL A 229 18.47 6.13 -7.30
C VAL A 229 18.33 4.61 -7.46
N VAL A 230 17.80 4.17 -8.60
CA VAL A 230 17.62 2.76 -8.94
C VAL A 230 18.81 2.29 -9.78
N THR A 231 19.57 1.38 -9.21
CA THR A 231 20.73 0.73 -9.86
C THR A 231 20.78 -0.72 -9.40
N PRO A 232 21.46 -1.63 -10.13
CA PRO A 232 21.63 -3.00 -9.66
C PRO A 232 22.23 -3.09 -8.25
N ARG A 233 23.11 -2.14 -7.89
CA ARG A 233 23.73 -2.09 -6.55
C ARG A 233 22.73 -1.69 -5.46
N THR A 234 21.88 -0.68 -5.71
CA THR A 234 20.88 -0.22 -4.72
C THR A 234 19.75 -1.25 -4.58
N VAL A 235 19.28 -1.85 -5.67
CA VAL A 235 18.28 -2.94 -5.65
C VAL A 235 18.81 -4.11 -4.82
N ALA A 236 20.02 -4.62 -5.13
CA ALA A 236 20.63 -5.71 -4.37
C ALA A 236 20.85 -5.37 -2.89
N ALA A 237 21.16 -4.11 -2.56
CA ALA A 237 21.32 -3.68 -1.16
C ALA A 237 19.98 -3.66 -0.40
N ALA A 238 18.91 -3.20 -1.05
CA ALA A 238 17.55 -3.23 -0.49
C ALA A 238 17.08 -4.68 -0.25
N HIS A 239 17.27 -5.57 -1.23
CA HIS A 239 16.91 -6.99 -1.11
C HIS A 239 17.66 -7.68 0.04
N ARG A 240 18.97 -7.44 0.18
CA ARG A 240 19.75 -7.98 1.33
C ARG A 240 19.27 -7.46 2.68
N ALA A 241 18.61 -6.31 2.70
CA ALA A 241 18.00 -5.76 3.89
C ALA A 241 16.55 -6.24 4.11
N GLY A 242 16.00 -7.05 3.18
CA GLY A 242 14.63 -7.52 3.22
C GLY A 242 13.61 -6.41 2.92
N CYS A 243 13.91 -5.54 1.96
CA CYS A 243 13.04 -4.44 1.54
C CYS A 243 12.78 -4.53 0.04
N GLU A 244 11.50 -4.49 -0.38
CA GLU A 244 11.13 -4.43 -1.79
C GLU A 244 11.53 -3.09 -2.41
N VAL A 245 11.65 -3.04 -3.75
CA VAL A 245 11.91 -1.81 -4.50
C VAL A 245 10.78 -1.59 -5.49
N HIS A 246 10.00 -0.54 -5.28
CA HIS A 246 8.93 -0.08 -6.17
C HIS A 246 9.35 1.22 -6.84
N VAL A 247 9.23 1.30 -8.15
CA VAL A 247 9.71 2.46 -8.91
C VAL A 247 8.55 3.23 -9.55
N TRP A 248 8.52 4.56 -9.35
CA TRP A 248 7.47 5.46 -9.83
C TRP A 248 8.02 6.65 -10.62
N THR A 249 7.24 7.35 -11.44
CA THR A 249 6.08 6.83 -12.18
C THR A 249 6.57 6.45 -13.57
N ILE A 250 6.34 5.22 -14.00
CA ILE A 250 6.97 4.66 -15.20
C ILE A 250 5.87 4.23 -16.19
N ASP A 251 5.74 4.93 -17.32
CA ASP A 251 4.67 4.70 -18.29
C ASP A 251 5.17 4.13 -19.62
N GLU A 252 6.49 4.18 -19.85
CA GLU A 252 7.11 3.76 -21.11
C GLU A 252 7.64 2.33 -21.04
N ILE A 253 7.24 1.48 -21.99
CA ILE A 253 7.63 0.07 -22.05
C ILE A 253 9.15 -0.17 -22.01
N PRO A 254 10.00 0.59 -22.71
CA PRO A 254 11.45 0.40 -22.60
C PRO A 254 11.97 0.58 -21.17
N ALA A 255 11.52 1.62 -20.47
CA ALA A 255 11.91 1.86 -19.09
C ALA A 255 11.39 0.78 -18.13
N MET A 256 10.16 0.27 -18.37
CA MET A 256 9.64 -0.88 -17.61
C MET A 256 10.54 -2.11 -17.77
N LYS A 257 10.95 -2.44 -19.02
CA LYS A 257 11.84 -3.56 -19.32
C LYS A 257 13.18 -3.45 -18.60
N ASP A 258 13.81 -2.28 -18.67
CA ASP A 258 15.11 -2.05 -18.01
C ASP A 258 15.03 -2.24 -16.49
N LEU A 259 13.97 -1.74 -15.87
CA LEU A 259 13.73 -1.90 -14.43
C LEU A 259 13.45 -3.34 -14.02
N LEU A 260 12.68 -4.08 -14.83
CA LEU A 260 12.42 -5.51 -14.60
C LEU A 260 13.70 -6.32 -14.69
N VAL A 261 14.58 -6.02 -15.67
CA VAL A 261 15.91 -6.63 -15.78
C VAL A 261 16.79 -6.30 -14.56
N MET A 262 16.67 -5.10 -14.00
CA MET A 262 17.38 -4.74 -12.75
C MET A 262 16.83 -5.47 -11.52
N GLY A 263 15.69 -6.17 -11.63
CA GLY A 263 15.09 -6.95 -10.56
C GLY A 263 14.28 -6.14 -9.56
N VAL A 264 13.63 -5.05 -9.97
CA VAL A 264 12.71 -4.32 -9.09
C VAL A 264 11.48 -5.17 -8.78
N ASP A 265 10.90 -4.99 -7.60
CA ASP A 265 9.78 -5.79 -7.10
C ASP A 265 8.41 -5.23 -7.49
N GLY A 266 8.36 -4.01 -8.01
CA GLY A 266 7.11 -3.40 -8.48
C GLY A 266 7.35 -2.15 -9.30
N ILE A 267 6.42 -1.88 -10.20
CA ILE A 267 6.38 -0.65 -11.00
C ILE A 267 5.07 0.05 -10.73
N ILE A 268 5.16 1.31 -10.28
CA ILE A 268 4.03 2.22 -10.09
C ILE A 268 3.87 3.01 -11.40
N THR A 269 2.72 2.87 -12.05
CA THR A 269 2.50 3.37 -13.41
C THR A 269 1.07 3.87 -13.61
N ASN A 270 0.90 4.88 -14.49
CA ASN A 270 -0.40 5.29 -15.02
C ASN A 270 -0.89 4.34 -16.13
N ARG A 271 -0.04 3.42 -16.57
CA ARG A 271 -0.25 2.51 -17.69
C ARG A 271 -0.08 1.05 -17.25
N VAL A 272 -0.86 0.68 -16.23
CA VAL A 272 -0.85 -0.70 -15.69
C VAL A 272 -1.27 -1.73 -16.75
N ASP A 273 -2.07 -1.34 -17.73
CA ASP A 273 -2.42 -2.09 -18.93
C ASP A 273 -1.16 -2.50 -19.73
N ARG A 274 -0.26 -1.54 -20.04
CA ARG A 274 1.00 -1.81 -20.75
C ARG A 274 1.95 -2.70 -19.94
N LEU A 275 1.98 -2.52 -18.63
CA LEU A 275 2.80 -3.33 -17.75
C LEU A 275 2.28 -4.77 -17.69
N GLY A 276 0.95 -4.95 -17.66
CA GLY A 276 0.30 -6.25 -17.76
C GLY A 276 0.69 -6.99 -19.03
N ASP A 277 0.45 -6.38 -20.19
CA ASP A 277 0.81 -6.94 -21.50
C ASP A 277 2.30 -7.34 -21.57
N LEU A 278 3.18 -6.49 -21.01
CA LEU A 278 4.62 -6.75 -20.99
C LEU A 278 4.98 -7.99 -20.16
N LEU A 279 4.42 -8.12 -18.97
CA LEU A 279 4.71 -9.25 -18.07
C LEU A 279 4.12 -10.56 -18.61
N ASP A 280 2.93 -10.51 -19.18
CA ASP A 280 2.28 -11.68 -19.79
C ASP A 280 3.07 -12.16 -21.03
N ALA A 281 3.59 -11.24 -21.86
CA ALA A 281 4.41 -11.58 -23.03
C ALA A 281 5.78 -12.19 -22.65
N THR A 282 6.31 -11.87 -21.48
CA THR A 282 7.62 -12.38 -21.01
C THR A 282 7.53 -13.71 -20.28
N GLY A 283 6.32 -14.25 -20.09
CA GLY A 283 6.11 -15.50 -19.35
C GLY A 283 6.60 -15.44 -17.90
N SER A 284 6.73 -14.24 -17.35
CA SER A 284 7.00 -14.05 -15.92
C SER A 284 5.92 -14.79 -15.14
N PRO A 285 6.29 -15.72 -14.23
CA PRO A 285 5.30 -16.51 -13.54
C PRO A 285 4.48 -15.60 -12.63
N HIS A 286 3.39 -15.06 -13.16
CA HIS A 286 2.32 -14.54 -12.34
C HIS A 286 1.75 -15.72 -11.57
N ARG A 287 2.32 -16.01 -10.41
CA ARG A 287 1.70 -16.93 -9.47
C ARG A 287 0.41 -16.27 -9.00
N ALA A 288 -0.70 -16.66 -9.63
CA ALA A 288 -1.99 -16.52 -9.02
C ALA A 288 -1.88 -17.03 -7.59
N ALA A 289 -2.24 -16.23 -6.61
CA ALA A 289 -2.45 -16.68 -5.25
C ALA A 289 -3.66 -17.64 -5.33
N THR A 290 -3.38 -18.93 -5.60
CA THR A 290 -4.37 -19.97 -5.45
C THR A 290 -4.72 -20.04 -3.99
N GLY A 291 -5.90 -19.49 -3.65
CA GLY A 291 -6.57 -19.83 -2.43
C GLY A 291 -6.74 -21.33 -2.37
N SER A 292 -6.10 -22.00 -1.44
CA SER A 292 -6.44 -23.35 -1.04
C SER A 292 -7.28 -23.29 0.21
N SER A 293 -8.45 -23.87 0.06
CA SER A 293 -9.51 -24.39 0.91
C SER A 293 -9.25 -24.37 2.41
#